data_810df36f701668ba099b05995671b20d
#
_entry.id   810df36f701668ba099b05995671b20d
#
_cell.length_a   1.000
_cell.length_b   1.000
_cell.length_c   1.000
_cell.angle_alpha   90.00
_cell.angle_beta   90.00
_cell.angle_gamma   90.00
#
_symmetry.space_group_name_H-M   'P 1'
#
loop_
_entity.id
_entity.type
_entity.pdbx_description
1 polymer ?
#
loop_
_entity_poly.entity_id
_entity_poly.type
_entity_poly.pdbx_seq_one_letter_code
_entity_poly.pdbx_strand_id
1 'polypeptide(L)'
;MTTDIRFDFQRRERIGLIEAIWGADKSFDQLERISKEVLNKKEIVFITRINKEKAIHLLGIYKDAKFHEEANCLIIGENSNKLNTNKKVAIISGGSSDLEVTLEAKLTLEIYGIKCTSFIDVGVAGLHRLLSQIEEINKYDVLIVCAGMEGALATVIGGLLPQPIIAIPVSVGYGVSKNGEAALNSMLSSCSPGIAVMNIDNGYGAAMAAIRIIKSIS
;
A
#
# COMPACT_ATOMS: atom_id res chain seq x y z
N MET A 1 -33.47 -9.05 -5.52
CA MET A 1 -32.15 -8.40 -5.64
C MET A 1 -31.35 -8.77 -4.42
N THR A 2 -30.31 -9.55 -4.56
CA THR A 2 -29.45 -9.96 -3.43
C THR A 2 -28.67 -8.74 -2.93
N THR A 3 -28.93 -8.36 -1.67
CA THR A 3 -28.33 -7.19 -0.98
C THR A 3 -26.98 -7.52 -0.36
N ASP A 4 -26.19 -8.37 -1.00
CA ASP A 4 -24.91 -8.88 -0.50
C ASP A 4 -23.73 -7.91 -0.68
N ILE A 5 -23.96 -6.78 -1.40
CA ILE A 5 -22.94 -5.78 -1.68
C ILE A 5 -23.51 -4.40 -1.37
N ARG A 6 -22.78 -3.62 -0.59
CA ARG A 6 -23.06 -2.20 -0.31
C ARG A 6 -21.77 -1.40 -0.39
N PHE A 7 -21.49 -0.80 -1.53
CA PHE A 7 -20.33 0.07 -1.71
C PHE A 7 -20.60 1.44 -1.08
N ASP A 8 -19.59 1.98 -0.36
CA ASP A 8 -19.70 3.25 0.37
C ASP A 8 -19.40 4.44 -0.53
N PHE A 9 -20.34 4.82 -1.38
CA PHE A 9 -20.20 5.97 -2.29
C PHE A 9 -20.03 7.32 -1.57
N GLN A 10 -20.47 7.43 -0.31
CA GLN A 10 -20.34 8.65 0.48
C GLN A 10 -18.98 8.76 1.18
N ARG A 11 -18.13 7.73 1.08
CA ARG A 11 -16.83 7.69 1.75
C ARG A 11 -15.93 8.86 1.34
N ARG A 12 -15.93 9.20 0.05
CA ARG A 12 -15.16 10.32 -0.47
C ARG A 12 -15.61 11.65 0.13
N GLU A 13 -16.90 11.91 0.19
CA GLU A 13 -17.46 13.15 0.77
C GLU A 13 -17.20 13.21 2.28
N ARG A 14 -17.36 12.09 2.98
CA ARG A 14 -17.24 12.03 4.43
C ARG A 14 -15.80 12.11 4.93
N ILE A 15 -14.85 11.46 4.27
CA ILE A 15 -13.45 11.36 4.74
C ILE A 15 -12.39 11.68 3.67
N GLY A 16 -12.83 12.01 2.45
CA GLY A 16 -11.93 12.36 1.34
C GLY A 16 -11.13 11.19 0.77
N LEU A 17 -11.57 9.95 1.00
CA LEU A 17 -10.89 8.73 0.57
C LEU A 17 -11.84 7.87 -0.26
N ILE A 18 -11.32 7.20 -1.31
CA ILE A 18 -12.07 6.20 -2.08
C ILE A 18 -12.18 4.89 -1.30
N GLU A 19 -13.14 4.06 -1.66
CA GLU A 19 -13.20 2.68 -1.17
C GLU A 19 -12.45 1.77 -2.14
N ALA A 20 -11.45 1.05 -1.62
CA ALA A 20 -10.83 -0.03 -2.37
C ALA A 20 -11.64 -1.33 -2.23
N ILE A 21 -11.67 -2.11 -3.31
CA ILE A 21 -12.36 -3.39 -3.36
C ILE A 21 -11.36 -4.49 -3.00
N TRP A 22 -11.68 -5.30 -2.00
CA TRP A 22 -10.92 -6.49 -1.68
C TRP A 22 -11.21 -7.61 -2.68
N GLY A 23 -10.26 -7.91 -3.57
CA GLY A 23 -10.46 -8.85 -4.68
C GLY A 23 -10.35 -10.32 -4.32
N ALA A 24 -9.61 -10.69 -3.24
CA ALA A 24 -9.30 -12.08 -2.92
C ALA A 24 -10.56 -12.93 -2.71
N ASP A 25 -11.48 -12.48 -1.85
CA ASP A 25 -12.65 -13.26 -1.42
C ASP A 25 -13.95 -12.93 -2.17
N LYS A 26 -13.87 -12.10 -3.21
CA LYS A 26 -15.04 -11.80 -4.05
C LYS A 26 -15.12 -12.74 -5.26
N SER A 27 -16.34 -13.15 -5.61
CA SER A 27 -16.60 -13.88 -6.85
C SER A 27 -16.44 -12.97 -8.08
N PHE A 28 -16.33 -13.58 -9.28
CA PHE A 28 -16.30 -12.87 -10.55
C PHE A 28 -17.52 -11.95 -10.70
N ASP A 29 -18.73 -12.47 -10.43
CA ASP A 29 -19.97 -11.71 -10.52
C ASP A 29 -20.01 -10.53 -9.53
N GLN A 30 -19.48 -10.71 -8.32
CA GLN A 30 -19.40 -9.64 -7.34
C GLN A 30 -18.47 -8.52 -7.80
N LEU A 31 -17.29 -8.88 -8.32
CA LEU A 31 -16.31 -7.92 -8.83
C LEU A 31 -16.86 -7.15 -10.03
N GLU A 32 -17.53 -7.83 -10.96
CA GLU A 32 -18.15 -7.19 -12.13
C GLU A 32 -19.27 -6.23 -11.71
N ARG A 33 -20.20 -6.66 -10.83
CA ARG A 33 -21.32 -5.82 -10.36
C ARG A 33 -20.80 -4.58 -9.63
N ILE A 34 -19.85 -4.73 -8.70
CA ILE A 34 -19.29 -3.58 -7.97
C ILE A 34 -18.61 -2.63 -8.93
N SER A 35 -17.76 -3.13 -9.82
CA SER A 35 -17.04 -2.32 -10.80
C SER A 35 -18.01 -1.51 -11.67
N LYS A 36 -19.07 -2.13 -12.15
CA LYS A 36 -20.10 -1.47 -12.95
C LYS A 36 -20.81 -0.36 -12.16
N GLU A 37 -21.17 -0.62 -10.90
CA GLU A 37 -21.84 0.37 -10.04
C GLU A 37 -20.92 1.57 -9.76
N VAL A 38 -19.64 1.33 -9.46
CA VAL A 38 -18.64 2.37 -9.19
C VAL A 38 -18.41 3.23 -10.43
N LEU A 39 -18.23 2.61 -11.60
CA LEU A 39 -18.04 3.33 -12.86
C LEU A 39 -19.27 4.15 -13.28
N ASN A 40 -20.49 3.64 -13.03
CA ASN A 40 -21.73 4.38 -13.28
C ASN A 40 -21.83 5.67 -12.43
N LYS A 41 -21.14 5.71 -11.28
CA LYS A 41 -21.01 6.90 -10.43
C LYS A 41 -19.82 7.78 -10.81
N LYS A 42 -19.13 7.47 -11.92
CA LYS A 42 -17.92 8.15 -12.39
C LYS A 42 -16.78 8.15 -11.35
N GLU A 43 -16.73 7.10 -10.54
CA GLU A 43 -15.66 6.84 -9.60
C GLU A 43 -14.65 5.85 -10.17
N ILE A 44 -13.41 5.95 -9.69
CA ILE A 44 -12.35 5.00 -10.02
C ILE A 44 -12.62 3.66 -9.32
N VAL A 45 -12.44 2.57 -10.04
CA VAL A 45 -12.38 1.23 -9.46
C VAL A 45 -10.94 0.91 -9.10
N PHE A 46 -10.69 0.64 -7.83
CA PHE A 46 -9.41 0.15 -7.35
C PHE A 46 -9.62 -1.16 -6.60
N ILE A 47 -9.09 -2.25 -7.15
CA ILE A 47 -9.19 -3.60 -6.59
C ILE A 47 -7.81 -4.01 -6.13
N THR A 48 -7.68 -4.33 -4.84
CA THR A 48 -6.45 -4.86 -4.25
C THR A 48 -6.55 -6.37 -4.06
N ARG A 49 -5.39 -7.07 -4.02
CA ARG A 49 -5.32 -8.53 -3.81
C ARG A 49 -6.21 -9.33 -4.76
N ILE A 50 -6.26 -8.93 -6.01
CA ILE A 50 -6.95 -9.65 -7.06
C ILE A 50 -5.99 -10.67 -7.71
N ASN A 51 -6.42 -11.92 -7.84
CA ASN A 51 -5.64 -12.91 -8.56
C ASN A 51 -5.71 -12.69 -10.09
N LYS A 52 -4.76 -13.26 -10.81
CA LYS A 52 -4.61 -13.11 -12.26
C LYS A 52 -5.85 -13.54 -13.03
N GLU A 53 -6.52 -14.62 -12.64
CA GLU A 53 -7.70 -15.15 -13.31
C GLU A 53 -8.87 -14.14 -13.28
N LYS A 54 -9.17 -13.59 -12.09
CA LYS A 54 -10.19 -12.54 -11.92
C LYS A 54 -9.80 -11.25 -12.66
N ALA A 55 -8.51 -10.90 -12.64
CA ALA A 55 -8.02 -9.73 -13.36
C ALA A 55 -8.22 -9.88 -14.88
N ILE A 56 -7.85 -11.02 -15.47
CA ILE A 56 -8.06 -11.31 -16.90
C ILE A 56 -9.55 -11.22 -17.27
N HIS A 57 -10.44 -11.74 -16.44
CA HIS A 57 -11.88 -11.62 -16.65
C HIS A 57 -12.31 -10.15 -16.76
N LEU A 58 -11.89 -9.29 -15.83
CA LEU A 58 -12.24 -7.87 -15.87
C LEU A 58 -11.57 -7.10 -17.01
N LEU A 59 -10.34 -7.47 -17.42
CA LEU A 59 -9.69 -6.93 -18.60
C LEU A 59 -10.46 -7.25 -19.90
N GLY A 60 -11.14 -8.40 -19.95
CA GLY A 60 -12.01 -8.75 -21.07
C GLY A 60 -13.28 -7.89 -21.16
N ILE A 61 -13.74 -7.33 -20.06
CA ILE A 61 -14.96 -6.52 -19.98
C ILE A 61 -14.65 -5.02 -20.12
N TYR A 62 -13.59 -4.54 -19.47
CA TYR A 62 -13.26 -3.12 -19.38
C TYR A 62 -11.96 -2.80 -20.13
N LYS A 63 -12.05 -2.08 -21.25
CA LYS A 63 -10.90 -1.79 -22.13
C LYS A 63 -9.86 -0.86 -21.52
N ASP A 64 -10.26 -0.03 -20.55
CA ASP A 64 -9.42 0.91 -19.80
C ASP A 64 -8.89 0.34 -18.49
N ALA A 65 -9.21 -0.93 -18.20
CA ALA A 65 -8.67 -1.62 -17.03
C ALA A 65 -7.16 -1.86 -17.18
N LYS A 66 -6.44 -1.69 -16.06
CA LYS A 66 -5.00 -1.94 -15.97
C LYS A 66 -4.73 -2.89 -14.81
N PHE A 67 -4.18 -4.04 -15.12
CA PHE A 67 -3.75 -5.00 -14.10
C PHE A 67 -2.25 -4.84 -13.83
N HIS A 68 -1.92 -4.59 -12.58
CA HIS A 68 -0.56 -4.52 -12.06
C HIS A 68 -0.25 -5.86 -11.39
N GLU A 69 0.25 -6.80 -12.17
CA GLU A 69 0.42 -8.20 -11.77
C GLU A 69 1.31 -8.34 -10.52
N GLU A 70 2.44 -7.62 -10.48
CA GLU A 70 3.37 -7.68 -9.34
C GLU A 70 2.80 -7.12 -8.03
N ALA A 71 1.76 -6.30 -8.10
CA ALA A 71 1.06 -5.73 -6.96
C ALA A 71 -0.25 -6.45 -6.63
N ASN A 72 -0.66 -7.41 -7.45
CA ASN A 72 -1.99 -8.00 -7.40
C ASN A 72 -3.13 -6.96 -7.31
N CYS A 73 -3.00 -5.87 -8.07
CA CYS A 73 -3.94 -4.75 -8.09
C CYS A 73 -4.50 -4.50 -9.48
N LEU A 74 -5.79 -4.14 -9.57
CA LEU A 74 -6.44 -3.74 -10.81
C LEU A 74 -7.11 -2.38 -10.66
N ILE A 75 -6.93 -1.52 -11.66
CA ILE A 75 -7.48 -0.16 -11.71
C ILE A 75 -8.33 -0.03 -12.97
N ILE A 76 -9.53 0.56 -12.85
CA ILE A 76 -10.37 0.93 -14.00
C ILE A 76 -10.75 2.39 -13.85
N GLY A 77 -10.49 3.19 -14.90
CA GLY A 77 -10.71 4.62 -14.89
C GLY A 77 -9.63 5.41 -14.16
N GLU A 78 -9.90 6.68 -13.92
CA GLU A 78 -8.96 7.61 -13.26
C GLU A 78 -9.60 8.31 -12.08
N ASN A 79 -8.78 8.64 -11.07
CA ASN A 79 -9.22 9.50 -9.97
C ASN A 79 -9.16 10.96 -10.41
N SER A 80 -10.33 11.58 -10.60
CA SER A 80 -10.47 13.00 -10.94
C SER A 80 -10.09 13.95 -9.79
N ASN A 81 -10.10 13.47 -8.55
CA ASN A 81 -9.87 14.26 -7.33
C ASN A 81 -8.53 13.90 -6.69
N LYS A 82 -7.44 14.19 -7.41
CA LYS A 82 -6.08 14.05 -6.88
C LYS A 82 -5.79 15.13 -5.84
N LEU A 83 -5.00 14.79 -4.84
CA LEU A 83 -4.54 15.76 -3.85
C LEU A 83 -3.54 16.73 -4.51
N ASN A 84 -3.77 18.02 -4.29
CA ASN A 84 -2.82 19.06 -4.70
C ASN A 84 -1.83 19.29 -3.54
N THR A 85 -0.70 18.61 -3.58
CA THR A 85 0.33 18.70 -2.54
C THR A 85 1.73 18.54 -3.12
N ASN A 86 2.70 19.22 -2.52
CA ASN A 86 4.13 19.02 -2.83
C ASN A 86 4.78 17.94 -1.94
N LYS A 87 4.03 17.39 -1.00
CA LYS A 87 4.51 16.36 -0.08
C LYS A 87 4.79 15.04 -0.80
N LYS A 88 5.82 14.34 -0.34
CA LYS A 88 6.33 13.12 -0.97
C LYS A 88 6.44 11.97 0.04
N VAL A 89 6.27 10.75 -0.44
CA VAL A 89 6.41 9.54 0.36
C VAL A 89 7.55 8.68 -0.17
N ALA A 90 8.47 8.25 0.71
CA ALA A 90 9.40 7.18 0.40
C ALA A 90 8.79 5.84 0.82
N ILE A 91 8.90 4.83 -0.04
CA ILE A 91 8.51 3.45 0.28
C ILE A 91 9.80 2.61 0.26
N ILE A 92 10.12 1.99 1.38
CA ILE A 92 11.42 1.35 1.59
C ILE A 92 11.17 -0.14 1.87
N SER A 93 11.78 -1.03 1.09
CA SER A 93 11.63 -2.46 1.27
C SER A 93 12.93 -3.16 1.66
N GLY A 94 12.85 -4.12 2.57
CA GLY A 94 13.98 -4.90 3.06
C GLY A 94 14.55 -5.84 2.01
N GLY A 95 13.68 -6.48 1.24
CA GLY A 95 14.06 -7.40 0.16
C GLY A 95 13.22 -7.23 -1.10
N SER A 96 13.66 -7.84 -2.19
CA SER A 96 12.86 -7.94 -3.42
C SER A 96 11.57 -8.74 -3.24
N SER A 97 11.54 -9.62 -2.25
CA SER A 97 10.33 -10.40 -1.90
C SER A 97 9.21 -9.55 -1.28
N ASP A 98 9.52 -8.33 -0.78
CA ASP A 98 8.54 -7.41 -0.22
C ASP A 98 7.85 -6.56 -1.31
N LEU A 99 8.14 -6.84 -2.59
CA LEU A 99 7.76 -6.00 -3.73
C LEU A 99 6.24 -5.86 -3.88
N GLU A 100 5.47 -6.93 -3.71
CA GLU A 100 4.02 -6.92 -3.85
C GLU A 100 3.38 -5.86 -2.93
N VAL A 101 3.72 -5.88 -1.64
CA VAL A 101 3.22 -4.95 -0.63
C VAL A 101 3.70 -3.52 -0.89
N THR A 102 4.95 -3.38 -1.32
CA THR A 102 5.56 -2.10 -1.73
C THR A 102 4.80 -1.47 -2.89
N LEU A 103 4.45 -2.26 -3.91
CA LEU A 103 3.74 -1.79 -5.09
C LEU A 103 2.25 -1.52 -4.81
N GLU A 104 1.59 -2.29 -3.93
CA GLU A 104 0.23 -1.98 -3.48
C GLU A 104 0.19 -0.59 -2.81
N ALA A 105 1.15 -0.30 -1.93
CA ALA A 105 1.27 1.02 -1.30
C ALA A 105 1.54 2.12 -2.33
N LYS A 106 2.47 1.88 -3.26
CA LYS A 106 2.82 2.82 -4.34
C LYS A 106 1.62 3.18 -5.21
N LEU A 107 0.93 2.17 -5.76
CA LEU A 107 -0.25 2.38 -6.59
C LEU A 107 -1.35 3.15 -5.85
N THR A 108 -1.53 2.84 -4.57
CA THR A 108 -2.49 3.55 -3.74
C THR A 108 -2.15 5.04 -3.64
N LEU A 109 -0.88 5.41 -3.40
CA LEU A 109 -0.45 6.81 -3.35
C LEU A 109 -0.59 7.51 -4.71
N GLU A 110 -0.23 6.83 -5.80
CA GLU A 110 -0.32 7.35 -7.16
C GLU A 110 -1.76 7.66 -7.59
N ILE A 111 -2.74 6.83 -7.18
CA ILE A 111 -4.17 7.09 -7.38
C ILE A 111 -4.56 8.45 -6.77
N TYR A 112 -4.00 8.82 -5.64
CA TYR A 112 -4.26 10.12 -4.98
C TYR A 112 -3.39 11.26 -5.49
N GLY A 113 -2.50 11.01 -6.46
CA GLY A 113 -1.60 12.02 -7.02
C GLY A 113 -0.41 12.36 -6.12
N ILE A 114 -0.13 11.55 -5.10
CA ILE A 114 1.02 11.77 -4.22
C ILE A 114 2.28 11.23 -4.89
N LYS A 115 3.30 12.07 -4.98
CA LYS A 115 4.62 11.69 -5.48
C LYS A 115 5.25 10.71 -4.49
N CYS A 116 5.66 9.54 -4.98
CA CYS A 116 6.34 8.53 -4.17
C CYS A 116 7.50 7.88 -4.94
N THR A 117 8.51 7.44 -4.20
CA THR A 117 9.65 6.69 -4.74
C THR A 117 9.87 5.44 -3.90
N SER A 118 10.13 4.32 -4.57
CA SER A 118 10.45 3.05 -3.92
C SER A 118 11.96 2.84 -3.87
N PHE A 119 12.47 2.55 -2.67
CA PHE A 119 13.84 2.13 -2.38
C PHE A 119 13.81 0.64 -2.07
N ILE A 120 14.12 -0.18 -3.06
CA ILE A 120 13.92 -1.63 -3.00
C ILE A 120 15.21 -2.34 -2.65
N ASP A 121 15.12 -3.44 -1.88
CA ASP A 121 16.22 -4.31 -1.50
C ASP A 121 17.33 -3.60 -0.69
N VAL A 122 16.92 -2.77 0.27
CA VAL A 122 17.81 -2.06 1.20
C VAL A 122 17.75 -2.63 2.62
N GLY A 123 17.62 -3.95 2.74
CA GLY A 123 17.54 -4.65 4.01
C GLY A 123 18.79 -4.54 4.88
N VAL A 124 18.60 -4.70 6.19
CA VAL A 124 19.64 -4.50 7.23
C VAL A 124 20.79 -5.50 7.15
N ALA A 125 20.60 -6.67 6.55
CA ALA A 125 21.67 -7.63 6.31
C ALA A 125 22.75 -7.09 5.35
N GLY A 126 22.38 -6.10 4.51
CA GLY A 126 23.30 -5.31 3.70
C GLY A 126 23.21 -3.84 4.06
N LEU A 127 23.45 -3.48 5.32
CA LEU A 127 23.24 -2.14 5.87
C LEU A 127 23.85 -1.01 5.04
N HIS A 128 24.97 -1.25 4.38
CA HIS A 128 25.61 -0.29 3.49
C HIS A 128 24.70 0.14 2.32
N ARG A 129 23.80 -0.72 1.85
CA ARG A 129 22.82 -0.39 0.80
C ARG A 129 21.82 0.65 1.29
N LEU A 130 21.29 0.48 2.51
CA LEU A 130 20.42 1.47 3.15
C LEU A 130 21.17 2.78 3.39
N LEU A 131 22.36 2.71 4.00
CA LEU A 131 23.12 3.91 4.35
C LEU A 131 23.48 4.74 3.12
N SER A 132 23.74 4.12 1.97
CA SER A 132 24.00 4.84 0.71
C SER A 132 22.78 5.61 0.17
N GLN A 133 21.57 5.31 0.63
CA GLN A 133 20.31 5.95 0.21
C GLN A 133 19.74 6.93 1.27
N ILE A 134 20.32 6.98 2.45
CA ILE A 134 19.76 7.72 3.60
C ILE A 134 19.55 9.21 3.30
N GLU A 135 20.52 9.85 2.66
CA GLU A 135 20.43 11.28 2.30
C GLU A 135 19.29 11.55 1.30
N GLU A 136 19.04 10.63 0.38
CA GLU A 136 17.93 10.75 -0.57
C GLU A 136 16.58 10.49 0.13
N ILE A 137 16.49 9.44 0.95
CA ILE A 137 15.29 9.11 1.72
C ILE A 137 14.91 10.25 2.67
N ASN A 138 15.88 10.95 3.25
CA ASN A 138 15.65 12.08 4.14
C ASN A 138 14.93 13.29 3.49
N LYS A 139 14.82 13.32 2.16
CA LYS A 139 14.10 14.37 1.42
C LYS A 139 12.59 14.16 1.32
N TYR A 140 12.07 13.09 1.88
CA TYR A 140 10.64 12.73 1.86
C TYR A 140 9.96 13.15 3.17
N ASP A 141 8.65 13.37 3.11
CA ASP A 141 7.87 13.87 4.25
C ASP A 141 7.31 12.74 5.14
N VAL A 142 7.05 11.57 4.55
CA VAL A 142 6.54 10.37 5.24
C VAL A 142 7.25 9.14 4.68
N LEU A 143 7.56 8.19 5.56
CA LEU A 143 8.24 6.95 5.20
C LEU A 143 7.30 5.75 5.41
N ILE A 144 7.16 4.90 4.40
CA ILE A 144 6.53 3.59 4.50
C ILE A 144 7.64 2.55 4.44
N VAL A 145 7.70 1.65 5.42
CA VAL A 145 8.78 0.65 5.53
C VAL A 145 8.18 -0.75 5.51
N CYS A 146 8.48 -1.51 4.45
CA CYS A 146 8.04 -2.89 4.25
C CYS A 146 9.18 -3.84 4.62
N ALA A 147 8.96 -4.77 5.54
CA ALA A 147 9.97 -5.75 5.90
C ALA A 147 9.35 -7.06 6.38
N GLY A 148 9.79 -8.17 5.78
CA GLY A 148 9.55 -9.53 6.24
C GLY A 148 10.60 -9.99 7.25
N MET A 149 10.77 -11.31 7.38
CA MET A 149 11.69 -11.95 8.32
C MET A 149 11.48 -11.47 9.77
N GLU A 150 12.45 -10.77 10.36
CA GLU A 150 12.40 -10.21 11.71
C GLU A 150 11.96 -8.72 11.75
N GLY A 151 11.74 -8.09 10.59
CA GLY A 151 11.24 -6.72 10.52
C GLY A 151 12.17 -5.61 11.02
N ALA A 152 13.47 -5.88 11.20
CA ALA A 152 14.43 -4.96 11.84
C ALA A 152 14.65 -3.63 11.08
N LEU A 153 14.35 -3.59 9.77
CA LEU A 153 14.53 -2.41 8.93
C LEU A 153 13.77 -1.19 9.48
N ALA A 154 12.55 -1.38 9.98
CA ALA A 154 11.74 -0.30 10.54
C ALA A 154 12.41 0.35 11.76
N THR A 155 12.97 -0.47 12.65
CA THR A 155 13.71 0.02 13.83
C THR A 155 14.95 0.81 13.45
N VAL A 156 15.72 0.32 12.45
CA VAL A 156 16.94 0.99 11.99
C VAL A 156 16.61 2.36 11.37
N ILE A 157 15.61 2.41 10.48
CA ILE A 157 15.17 3.66 9.87
C ILE A 157 14.66 4.65 10.94
N GLY A 158 13.89 4.16 11.91
CA GLY A 158 13.40 4.99 13.02
C GLY A 158 14.48 5.56 13.92
N GLY A 159 15.66 4.94 13.96
CA GLY A 159 16.85 5.48 14.63
C GLY A 159 17.66 6.45 13.79
N LEU A 160 17.46 6.50 12.47
CA LEU A 160 18.26 7.31 11.54
C LEU A 160 17.53 8.54 11.01
N LEU A 161 16.20 8.51 10.92
CA LEU A 161 15.40 9.51 10.20
C LEU A 161 14.25 10.05 11.05
N PRO A 162 13.97 11.38 11.00
CA PRO A 162 13.00 12.04 11.88
C PRO A 162 11.55 12.01 11.36
N GLN A 163 11.32 11.56 10.13
CA GLN A 163 10.00 11.59 9.51
C GLN A 163 9.03 10.60 10.18
N PRO A 164 7.71 10.83 10.09
CA PRO A 164 6.71 9.82 10.43
C PRO A 164 6.96 8.52 9.69
N ILE A 165 7.00 7.40 10.43
CA ILE A 165 7.25 6.05 9.89
C ILE A 165 6.00 5.21 10.03
N ILE A 166 5.59 4.60 8.92
CA ILE A 166 4.51 3.64 8.83
C ILE A 166 5.15 2.30 8.43
N ALA A 167 5.25 1.38 9.37
CA ALA A 167 5.87 0.09 9.16
C ALA A 167 4.84 -0.96 8.76
N ILE A 168 5.17 -1.76 7.75
CA ILE A 168 4.36 -2.87 7.27
C ILE A 168 5.16 -4.16 7.49
N PRO A 169 4.75 -5.02 8.43
CA PRO A 169 5.28 -6.37 8.51
C PRO A 169 4.84 -7.14 7.27
N VAL A 170 5.77 -7.80 6.60
CA VAL A 170 5.49 -8.60 5.40
C VAL A 170 5.51 -10.07 5.75
N SER A 171 4.57 -10.83 5.20
CA SER A 171 4.41 -12.27 5.49
C SER A 171 5.55 -13.14 4.95
N VAL A 172 6.43 -12.56 4.15
CA VAL A 172 7.63 -13.24 3.62
C VAL A 172 8.57 -13.63 4.76
N GLY A 173 8.82 -14.94 4.86
CA GLY A 173 9.69 -15.50 5.88
C GLY A 173 9.54 -17.01 5.97
N TYR A 174 10.41 -17.64 6.76
CA TYR A 174 10.39 -19.07 7.01
C TYR A 174 10.71 -19.39 8.48
N GLY A 175 10.47 -20.63 8.89
CA GLY A 175 10.70 -21.05 10.29
C GLY A 175 9.86 -20.21 11.25
N VAL A 176 10.50 -19.59 12.24
CA VAL A 176 9.86 -18.73 13.25
C VAL A 176 9.36 -17.41 12.67
N SER A 177 9.84 -17.01 11.49
CA SER A 177 9.42 -15.78 10.80
C SER A 177 8.28 -16.01 9.79
N LYS A 178 7.70 -17.21 9.76
CA LYS A 178 6.60 -17.54 8.86
C LYS A 178 5.38 -16.65 9.12
N ASN A 179 4.70 -16.27 8.05
CA ASN A 179 3.45 -15.49 8.05
C ASN A 179 3.55 -14.05 8.60
N GLY A 180 4.75 -13.49 8.75
CA GLY A 180 4.95 -12.10 9.16
C GLY A 180 4.76 -11.82 10.65
N GLU A 181 4.45 -12.82 11.48
CA GLU A 181 4.22 -12.62 12.92
C GLU A 181 5.48 -12.14 13.65
N ALA A 182 6.64 -12.67 13.30
CA ALA A 182 7.91 -12.24 13.87
C ALA A 182 8.19 -10.77 13.50
N ALA A 183 7.97 -10.38 12.25
CA ALA A 183 8.11 -9.00 11.80
C ALA A 183 7.15 -8.06 12.54
N LEU A 184 5.87 -8.46 12.67
CA LEU A 184 4.86 -7.69 13.42
C LEU A 184 5.27 -7.50 14.89
N ASN A 185 5.64 -8.57 15.57
CA ASN A 185 6.05 -8.52 16.97
C ASN A 185 7.30 -7.66 17.18
N SER A 186 8.28 -7.78 16.28
CA SER A 186 9.50 -6.98 16.31
C SER A 186 9.21 -5.49 16.12
N MET A 187 8.39 -5.13 15.13
CA MET A 187 8.02 -3.74 14.88
C MET A 187 7.23 -3.13 16.04
N LEU A 188 6.29 -3.89 16.64
CA LEU A 188 5.51 -3.44 17.80
C LEU A 188 6.35 -3.30 19.08
N SER A 189 7.43 -4.08 19.22
CA SER A 189 8.35 -4.04 20.36
C SER A 189 9.61 -3.22 20.11
N SER A 190 9.64 -2.43 19.02
CA SER A 190 10.79 -1.62 18.64
C SER A 190 11.16 -0.59 19.71
N CYS A 191 12.47 -0.45 19.97
CA CYS A 191 13.01 0.62 20.81
C CYS A 191 12.98 2.00 20.13
N SER A 192 12.80 2.07 18.79
CA SER A 192 12.66 3.34 18.08
C SER A 192 11.27 3.91 18.31
N PRO A 193 11.14 5.06 18.99
CA PRO A 193 9.82 5.60 19.32
C PRO A 193 9.11 6.18 18.11
N GLY A 194 7.77 6.10 18.10
CA GLY A 194 6.94 6.78 17.10
C GLY A 194 6.72 6.01 15.81
N ILE A 195 7.11 4.74 15.70
CA ILE A 195 6.78 3.89 14.56
C ILE A 195 5.31 3.46 14.65
N ALA A 196 4.50 3.80 13.63
CA ALA A 196 3.14 3.29 13.49
C ALA A 196 3.16 1.98 12.71
N VAL A 197 2.64 0.90 13.29
CA VAL A 197 2.68 -0.44 12.67
C VAL A 197 1.32 -0.77 12.05
N MET A 198 1.32 -1.17 10.79
CA MET A 198 0.13 -1.66 10.07
C MET A 198 -0.05 -3.16 10.28
N ASN A 199 -1.19 -3.68 9.84
CA ASN A 199 -1.37 -5.14 9.77
C ASN A 199 -0.43 -5.77 8.74
N ILE A 200 -0.20 -7.08 8.86
CA ILE A 200 0.65 -7.85 7.94
C ILE A 200 0.16 -7.68 6.49
N ASP A 201 1.10 -7.44 5.57
CA ASP A 201 0.89 -7.24 4.12
C ASP A 201 -0.08 -6.11 3.77
N ASN A 202 -0.30 -5.13 4.63
CA ASN A 202 -1.30 -4.09 4.40
C ASN A 202 -0.68 -2.82 3.76
N GLY A 203 -0.25 -2.94 2.50
CA GLY A 203 0.27 -1.82 1.71
C GLY A 203 -0.76 -0.71 1.50
N TYR A 204 -2.01 -1.10 1.18
CA TYR A 204 -3.12 -0.16 1.05
C TYR A 204 -3.35 0.64 2.33
N GLY A 205 -3.41 -0.03 3.49
CA GLY A 205 -3.62 0.64 4.78
C GLY A 205 -2.49 1.61 5.13
N ALA A 206 -1.24 1.25 4.86
CA ALA A 206 -0.09 2.13 5.08
C ALA A 206 -0.14 3.38 4.20
N ALA A 207 -0.47 3.22 2.92
CA ALA A 207 -0.66 4.35 2.03
C ALA A 207 -1.81 5.26 2.50
N MET A 208 -2.94 4.69 2.98
CA MET A 208 -4.04 5.46 3.55
C MET A 208 -3.63 6.24 4.81
N ALA A 209 -2.78 5.66 5.67
CA ALA A 209 -2.23 6.36 6.83
C ALA A 209 -1.32 7.53 6.40
N ALA A 210 -0.42 7.30 5.42
CA ALA A 210 0.42 8.35 4.83
C ALA A 210 -0.41 9.49 4.22
N ILE A 211 -1.48 9.15 3.47
CA ILE A 211 -2.40 10.13 2.89
C ILE A 211 -3.06 10.99 3.98
N ARG A 212 -3.49 10.38 5.09
CA ARG A 212 -4.08 11.12 6.23
C ARG A 212 -3.07 12.06 6.87
N ILE A 213 -1.82 11.63 7.07
CA ILE A 213 -0.75 12.48 7.59
C ILE A 213 -0.52 13.66 6.64
N ILE A 214 -0.34 13.38 5.34
CA ILE A 214 -0.13 14.44 4.34
C ILE A 214 -1.28 15.44 4.33
N LYS A 215 -2.53 14.98 4.36
CA LYS A 215 -3.72 15.88 4.41
C LYS A 215 -3.78 16.74 5.67
N SER A 216 -3.15 16.35 6.76
CA SER A 216 -3.13 17.13 8.01
C SER A 216 -2.01 18.18 8.06
N ILE A 217 -0.99 18.05 7.19
CA ILE A 217 0.19 18.93 7.15
C ILE A 217 0.29 19.75 5.84
N SER A 218 -0.74 19.67 4.98
CA SER A 218 -0.81 20.38 3.69
C SER A 218 -1.60 21.68 3.78
#